data_82f19bb4094698c1b819250807cdd9be
#
_entry.id   82f19bb4094698c1b819250807cdd9be
#
_cell.length_a   1.000
_cell.length_b   1.000
_cell.length_c   1.000
_cell.angle_alpha   90.00
_cell.angle_beta   90.00
_cell.angle_gamma   90.00
#
_symmetry.space_group_name_H-M   'P 1'
#
loop_
_entity.id
_entity.type
_entity.pdbx_description
1 polymer ?
#
loop_
_entity_poly.entity_id
_entity_poly.type
_entity_poly.pdbx_seq_one_letter_code
_entity_poly.pdbx_strand_id
1 'polypeptide(L)'
;MAEATANIGVIGLATMGSNLARNLAHHGNTVALFNRHYSRTEKLMNEHGTEGNFVPAETLEEFAASLKRPRTAIIMVKAGAPTDATIAQLEEVFEPGDIIVDGGNSFFKDTIKREKEVRAKGFHFVGCGVSGGEEGALNGPSLMPGGTAESWKTLGPILQSIAAKVNGEPCVTHIGTDGAGHFVKMVHNGIEYADMQVIGEAYDILRRGLGMDAEEIGDVFAEWNKGDLDSYLIEITAEILHHKDAETGKPFVDVVVDHAGMKGTGTWTVQTGLECGSPVAAIGEAVFARALSSHGELREDAQKEGLAGPNKTIDLAGEDKAAFVEDVRKALFASKVVAYAQGLNEIQDGAKEYGWD
;
A
#
# COMPACT_ATOMS: atom_id res chain seq x y z
N MET A 1 -17.32 -15.15 33.27
CA MET A 1 -16.81 -14.55 32.02
C MET A 1 -15.56 -15.33 31.65
N ALA A 2 -15.42 -15.76 30.40
CA ALA A 2 -14.18 -16.39 29.94
C ALA A 2 -13.02 -15.42 30.13
N GLU A 3 -11.84 -15.95 30.46
CA GLU A 3 -10.64 -15.14 30.64
C GLU A 3 -10.23 -14.51 29.29
N ALA A 4 -9.93 -13.21 29.27
CA ALA A 4 -9.47 -12.53 28.08
C ALA A 4 -8.08 -13.07 27.68
N THR A 5 -7.98 -13.67 26.50
CA THR A 5 -6.76 -14.36 26.04
C THR A 5 -6.08 -13.63 24.86
N ALA A 6 -6.84 -12.92 24.02
CA ALA A 6 -6.31 -12.26 22.86
C ALA A 6 -5.55 -10.96 23.23
N ASN A 7 -4.39 -10.77 22.63
CA ASN A 7 -3.58 -9.57 22.85
C ASN A 7 -3.77 -8.50 21.77
N ILE A 8 -4.42 -8.86 20.66
CA ILE A 8 -4.80 -7.94 19.59
C ILE A 8 -6.02 -8.48 18.84
N GLY A 9 -6.84 -7.61 18.27
CA GLY A 9 -7.98 -7.98 17.46
C GLY A 9 -7.93 -7.39 16.06
N VAL A 10 -8.59 -8.05 15.11
CA VAL A 10 -8.78 -7.57 13.73
C VAL A 10 -10.26 -7.53 13.40
N ILE A 11 -10.73 -6.38 12.94
CA ILE A 11 -12.10 -6.14 12.49
C ILE A 11 -12.11 -5.91 10.98
N GLY A 12 -12.90 -6.70 10.27
CA GLY A 12 -12.96 -6.66 8.80
C GLY A 12 -12.02 -7.69 8.18
N LEU A 13 -12.58 -8.86 7.88
CA LEU A 13 -11.88 -10.05 7.42
C LEU A 13 -12.07 -10.28 5.90
N ALA A 14 -11.93 -9.20 5.11
CA ALA A 14 -11.66 -9.32 3.68
C ALA A 14 -10.18 -9.74 3.50
N THR A 15 -9.71 -9.90 2.27
CA THR A 15 -8.38 -10.45 1.96
C THR A 15 -7.27 -9.81 2.80
N MET A 16 -7.17 -8.48 2.84
CA MET A 16 -6.13 -7.78 3.61
C MET A 16 -6.23 -8.04 5.12
N GLY A 17 -7.44 -7.94 5.69
CA GLY A 17 -7.65 -8.15 7.13
C GLY A 17 -7.44 -9.61 7.54
N SER A 18 -7.87 -10.56 6.72
CA SER A 18 -7.63 -11.98 6.95
C SER A 18 -6.13 -12.29 6.94
N ASN A 19 -5.40 -11.79 5.95
CA ASN A 19 -3.96 -12.00 5.84
C ASN A 19 -3.18 -11.34 6.99
N LEU A 20 -3.57 -10.13 7.39
CA LEU A 20 -2.95 -9.47 8.53
C LEU A 20 -3.20 -10.23 9.85
N ALA A 21 -4.42 -10.75 10.05
CA ALA A 21 -4.75 -11.57 11.22
C ALA A 21 -3.93 -12.87 11.27
N ARG A 22 -3.74 -13.52 10.11
CA ARG A 22 -2.89 -14.71 9.98
C ARG A 22 -1.43 -14.37 10.29
N ASN A 23 -0.91 -13.29 9.73
CA ASN A 23 0.44 -12.82 10.01
C ASN A 23 0.67 -12.58 11.51
N LEU A 24 -0.26 -11.88 12.17
CA LEU A 24 -0.22 -11.68 13.62
C LEU A 24 -0.15 -13.00 14.38
N ALA A 25 -0.97 -13.97 13.99
CA ALA A 25 -1.01 -15.29 14.63
C ALA A 25 0.27 -16.11 14.38
N HIS A 26 0.84 -16.05 13.17
CA HIS A 26 2.12 -16.69 12.83
C HIS A 26 3.28 -16.18 13.68
N HIS A 27 3.18 -14.92 14.15
CA HIS A 27 4.19 -14.29 15.02
C HIS A 27 3.83 -14.37 16.52
N GLY A 28 3.04 -15.38 16.89
CA GLY A 28 2.78 -15.75 18.29
C GLY A 28 1.72 -14.91 18.99
N ASN A 29 0.99 -14.06 18.28
CA ASN A 29 -0.13 -13.34 18.87
C ASN A 29 -1.37 -14.23 18.96
N THR A 30 -2.16 -14.06 20.02
CA THR A 30 -3.53 -14.55 20.07
C THR A 30 -4.45 -13.46 19.53
N VAL A 31 -5.12 -13.73 18.40
CA VAL A 31 -5.83 -12.73 17.61
C VAL A 31 -7.33 -12.90 17.74
N ALA A 32 -8.03 -11.90 18.30
CA ALA A 32 -9.48 -11.83 18.25
C ALA A 32 -9.95 -11.46 16.83
N LEU A 33 -10.98 -12.14 16.36
CA LEU A 33 -11.49 -11.97 15.00
C LEU A 33 -12.95 -11.52 15.04
N PHE A 34 -13.25 -10.43 14.33
CA PHE A 34 -14.63 -9.99 14.16
C PHE A 34 -14.88 -9.49 12.74
N ASN A 35 -16.00 -9.86 12.18
CA ASN A 35 -16.50 -9.30 10.93
C ASN A 35 -18.03 -9.18 10.99
N ARG A 36 -18.56 -8.05 10.49
CA ARG A 36 -20.01 -7.77 10.50
C ARG A 36 -20.88 -8.93 9.98
N HIS A 37 -20.38 -9.66 8.98
CA HIS A 37 -20.97 -10.91 8.51
C HIS A 37 -20.12 -12.05 9.01
N TYR A 38 -20.60 -12.80 9.98
CA TYR A 38 -19.87 -13.86 10.67
C TYR A 38 -19.34 -14.95 9.73
N SER A 39 -20.01 -15.18 8.60
CA SER A 39 -19.55 -16.13 7.58
C SER A 39 -18.11 -15.90 7.08
N ARG A 40 -17.59 -14.68 7.16
CA ARG A 40 -16.17 -14.41 6.85
C ARG A 40 -15.25 -14.87 7.97
N THR A 41 -15.67 -14.74 9.22
CA THR A 41 -14.94 -15.27 10.39
C THR A 41 -14.91 -16.80 10.32
N GLU A 42 -16.06 -17.43 10.04
CA GLU A 42 -16.14 -18.90 9.84
C GLU A 42 -15.23 -19.36 8.71
N LYS A 43 -15.25 -18.64 7.57
CA LYS A 43 -14.39 -18.98 6.43
C LYS A 43 -12.91 -18.98 6.84
N LEU A 44 -12.44 -17.91 7.50
CA LEU A 44 -11.06 -17.82 7.97
C LEU A 44 -10.73 -18.98 8.93
N MET A 45 -11.62 -19.25 9.88
CA MET A 45 -11.42 -20.35 10.84
C MET A 45 -11.40 -21.73 10.18
N ASN A 46 -12.25 -21.96 9.17
CA ASN A 46 -12.27 -23.23 8.45
C ASN A 46 -11.05 -23.45 7.58
N GLU A 47 -10.56 -22.37 6.92
CA GLU A 47 -9.44 -22.46 5.98
C GLU A 47 -8.08 -22.34 6.69
N HIS A 48 -7.99 -21.54 7.76
CA HIS A 48 -6.73 -21.11 8.37
C HIS A 48 -6.70 -21.20 9.91
N GLY A 49 -7.76 -21.70 10.55
CA GLY A 49 -7.88 -21.73 12.02
C GLY A 49 -6.79 -22.53 12.74
N THR A 50 -6.08 -23.41 12.05
CA THR A 50 -4.96 -24.20 12.60
C THR A 50 -3.59 -23.52 12.46
N GLU A 51 -3.51 -22.38 11.76
CA GLU A 51 -2.25 -21.66 11.53
C GLU A 51 -1.74 -20.91 12.76
N GLY A 52 -2.59 -20.68 13.76
CA GLY A 52 -2.20 -19.98 14.99
C GLY A 52 -3.35 -19.87 16.00
N ASN A 53 -3.21 -18.97 16.96
CA ASN A 53 -4.17 -18.79 18.03
C ASN A 53 -5.21 -17.71 17.65
N PHE A 54 -6.41 -18.12 17.28
CA PHE A 54 -7.52 -17.25 16.96
C PHE A 54 -8.66 -17.37 17.98
N VAL A 55 -9.32 -16.25 18.24
CA VAL A 55 -10.53 -16.17 19.07
C VAL A 55 -11.64 -15.56 18.21
N PRO A 56 -12.46 -16.39 17.53
CA PRO A 56 -13.57 -15.88 16.73
C PRO A 56 -14.68 -15.32 17.64
N ALA A 57 -15.29 -14.22 17.24
CA ALA A 57 -16.41 -13.59 17.91
C ALA A 57 -17.57 -13.35 16.93
N GLU A 58 -18.79 -13.62 17.38
CA GLU A 58 -20.02 -13.37 16.63
C GLU A 58 -20.52 -11.94 16.84
N THR A 59 -20.28 -11.39 18.04
CA THR A 59 -20.67 -10.04 18.42
C THR A 59 -19.46 -9.17 18.79
N LEU A 60 -19.65 -7.87 18.76
CA LEU A 60 -18.58 -6.94 19.12
C LEU A 60 -18.29 -6.95 20.63
N GLU A 61 -19.29 -7.28 21.44
CA GLU A 61 -19.15 -7.47 22.89
C GLU A 61 -18.27 -8.70 23.20
N GLU A 62 -18.48 -9.81 22.51
CA GLU A 62 -17.64 -11.01 22.63
C GLU A 62 -16.21 -10.72 22.18
N PHE A 63 -16.04 -10.00 21.06
CA PHE A 63 -14.74 -9.55 20.57
C PHE A 63 -14.02 -8.70 21.63
N ALA A 64 -14.67 -7.68 22.17
CA ALA A 64 -14.09 -6.82 23.20
C ALA A 64 -13.76 -7.59 24.49
N ALA A 65 -14.64 -8.51 24.91
CA ALA A 65 -14.43 -9.33 26.11
C ALA A 65 -13.26 -10.31 25.96
N SER A 66 -12.93 -10.74 24.76
CA SER A 66 -11.80 -11.64 24.48
C SER A 66 -10.44 -10.97 24.54
N LEU A 67 -10.39 -9.64 24.45
CA LEU A 67 -9.16 -8.84 24.39
C LEU A 67 -8.63 -8.47 25.78
N LYS A 68 -7.34 -8.67 26.00
CA LYS A 68 -6.62 -8.18 27.18
C LYS A 68 -6.52 -6.65 27.16
N ARG A 69 -6.52 -6.03 28.34
CA ARG A 69 -6.36 -4.59 28.48
C ARG A 69 -4.89 -4.14 28.50
N PRO A 70 -4.56 -2.99 27.91
CA PRO A 70 -5.43 -2.18 27.06
C PRO A 70 -5.84 -2.92 25.80
N ARG A 71 -7.15 -2.97 25.52
CA ARG A 71 -7.64 -3.63 24.31
C ARG A 71 -7.10 -2.94 23.08
N THR A 72 -6.69 -3.71 22.08
CA THR A 72 -6.18 -3.17 20.82
C THR A 72 -6.91 -3.83 19.66
N ALA A 73 -7.57 -3.02 18.83
CA ALA A 73 -8.28 -3.50 17.64
C ALA A 73 -7.79 -2.79 16.39
N ILE A 74 -7.41 -3.55 15.35
CA ILE A 74 -7.08 -3.05 14.02
C ILE A 74 -8.32 -3.15 13.14
N ILE A 75 -8.77 -2.01 12.63
CA ILE A 75 -9.89 -1.89 11.69
C ILE A 75 -9.37 -2.01 10.27
N MET A 76 -9.82 -3.03 9.54
CA MET A 76 -9.49 -3.30 8.14
C MET A 76 -10.76 -3.22 7.27
N VAL A 77 -11.49 -2.11 7.35
CA VAL A 77 -12.69 -1.85 6.56
C VAL A 77 -12.44 -0.77 5.51
N LYS A 78 -13.42 -0.55 4.62
CA LYS A 78 -13.33 0.52 3.64
C LYS A 78 -13.23 1.88 4.34
N ALA A 79 -12.29 2.72 3.91
CA ALA A 79 -12.12 4.08 4.42
C ALA A 79 -13.38 4.95 4.26
N GLY A 80 -13.53 5.95 5.12
CA GLY A 80 -14.68 6.85 5.17
C GLY A 80 -15.76 6.39 6.15
N ALA A 81 -17.02 6.52 5.80
CA ALA A 81 -18.15 6.22 6.67
C ALA A 81 -18.15 4.82 7.33
N PRO A 82 -17.70 3.72 6.66
CA PRO A 82 -17.56 2.44 7.34
C PRO A 82 -16.54 2.45 8.48
N THR A 83 -15.45 3.19 8.34
CA THR A 83 -14.47 3.38 9.43
C THR A 83 -15.09 4.15 10.59
N ASP A 84 -15.80 5.26 10.31
CA ASP A 84 -16.48 6.07 11.34
C ASP A 84 -17.50 5.23 12.11
N ALA A 85 -18.31 4.44 11.41
CA ALA A 85 -19.29 3.56 12.03
C ALA A 85 -18.65 2.48 12.91
N THR A 86 -17.51 1.91 12.49
CA THR A 86 -16.79 0.90 13.29
C THR A 86 -16.16 1.52 14.53
N ILE A 87 -15.60 2.73 14.44
CA ILE A 87 -15.09 3.48 15.59
C ILE A 87 -16.20 3.72 16.60
N ALA A 88 -17.36 4.23 16.15
CA ALA A 88 -18.51 4.49 17.04
C ALA A 88 -18.98 3.22 17.77
N GLN A 89 -19.04 2.09 17.08
CA GLN A 89 -19.39 0.81 17.69
C GLN A 89 -18.34 0.32 18.71
N LEU A 90 -17.04 0.53 18.43
CA LEU A 90 -15.99 0.18 19.40
C LEU A 90 -16.04 1.05 20.64
N GLU A 91 -16.36 2.32 20.53
CA GLU A 91 -16.51 3.23 21.66
C GLU A 91 -17.63 2.79 22.64
N GLU A 92 -18.61 2.01 22.19
CA GLU A 92 -19.67 1.46 23.04
C GLU A 92 -19.20 0.26 23.89
N VAL A 93 -18.20 -0.49 23.45
CA VAL A 93 -17.73 -1.74 24.09
C VAL A 93 -16.30 -1.68 24.63
N PHE A 94 -15.52 -0.69 24.22
CA PHE A 94 -14.20 -0.40 24.73
C PHE A 94 -14.26 0.57 25.91
N GLU A 95 -13.16 0.73 26.62
CA GLU A 95 -13.04 1.61 27.77
C GLU A 95 -11.86 2.58 27.58
N PRO A 96 -11.86 3.74 28.27
CA PRO A 96 -10.74 4.67 28.24
C PRO A 96 -9.38 3.98 28.45
N GLY A 97 -8.40 4.32 27.63
CA GLY A 97 -7.08 3.69 27.58
C GLY A 97 -6.94 2.54 26.56
N ASP A 98 -8.06 2.05 26.00
CA ASP A 98 -8.01 1.08 24.91
C ASP A 98 -7.57 1.77 23.58
N ILE A 99 -7.07 0.98 22.63
CA ILE A 99 -6.42 1.45 21.40
C ILE A 99 -7.23 1.02 20.18
N ILE A 100 -7.65 1.97 19.37
CA ILE A 100 -8.32 1.78 18.09
C ILE A 100 -7.34 2.12 16.98
N VAL A 101 -7.06 1.16 16.08
CA VAL A 101 -6.13 1.33 14.96
C VAL A 101 -6.90 1.29 13.65
N ASP A 102 -6.83 2.37 12.87
CA ASP A 102 -7.34 2.40 11.50
C ASP A 102 -6.23 1.94 10.54
N GLY A 103 -6.32 0.69 10.07
CA GLY A 103 -5.39 0.08 9.11
C GLY A 103 -5.82 0.26 7.65
N GLY A 104 -6.89 1.01 7.38
CA GLY A 104 -7.36 1.33 6.03
C GLY A 104 -6.51 2.38 5.33
N ASN A 105 -6.74 2.57 4.03
CA ASN A 105 -6.16 3.70 3.29
C ASN A 105 -7.01 4.96 3.49
N SER A 106 -7.05 5.47 4.71
CA SER A 106 -7.83 6.64 5.07
C SER A 106 -7.11 7.94 4.68
N PHE A 107 -7.90 8.97 4.38
CA PHE A 107 -7.37 10.30 4.16
C PHE A 107 -6.85 10.87 5.49
N PHE A 108 -5.62 11.34 5.49
CA PHE A 108 -4.94 11.74 6.74
C PHE A 108 -5.66 12.87 7.51
N LYS A 109 -6.36 13.79 6.81
CA LYS A 109 -7.15 14.84 7.45
C LYS A 109 -8.35 14.28 8.22
N ASP A 110 -8.97 13.20 7.71
CA ASP A 110 -10.01 12.48 8.45
C ASP A 110 -9.42 11.80 9.69
N THR A 111 -8.20 11.27 9.56
CA THR A 111 -7.47 10.65 10.68
C THR A 111 -7.17 11.65 11.78
N ILE A 112 -6.71 12.86 11.43
CA ILE A 112 -6.49 13.96 12.39
C ILE A 112 -7.79 14.27 13.16
N LYS A 113 -8.91 14.37 12.44
CA LYS A 113 -10.23 14.62 13.03
C LYS A 113 -10.65 13.49 13.98
N ARG A 114 -10.55 12.23 13.50
CA ARG A 114 -10.90 11.04 14.30
C ARG A 114 -10.06 10.94 15.55
N GLU A 115 -8.74 11.13 15.43
CA GLU A 115 -7.82 11.09 16.58
C GLU A 115 -8.26 12.10 17.67
N LYS A 116 -8.53 13.33 17.27
CA LYS A 116 -8.99 14.37 18.19
C LYS A 116 -10.30 14.00 18.91
N GLU A 117 -11.27 13.47 18.16
CA GLU A 117 -12.59 13.10 18.69
C GLU A 117 -12.51 11.87 19.61
N VAL A 118 -11.78 10.84 19.21
CA VAL A 118 -11.61 9.58 19.94
C VAL A 118 -10.78 9.81 21.21
N ARG A 119 -9.70 10.59 21.11
CA ARG A 119 -8.86 10.95 22.27
C ARG A 119 -9.62 11.79 23.29
N ALA A 120 -10.52 12.68 22.89
CA ALA A 120 -11.35 13.44 23.80
C ALA A 120 -12.26 12.56 24.68
N LYS A 121 -12.55 11.33 24.23
CA LYS A 121 -13.31 10.32 24.98
C LYS A 121 -12.42 9.40 25.82
N GLY A 122 -11.09 9.62 25.82
CA GLY A 122 -10.12 8.88 26.61
C GLY A 122 -9.51 7.65 25.95
N PHE A 123 -9.81 7.37 24.67
CA PHE A 123 -9.20 6.28 23.92
C PHE A 123 -7.92 6.73 23.23
N HIS A 124 -7.10 5.80 22.80
CA HIS A 124 -6.02 6.03 21.83
C HIS A 124 -6.51 5.71 20.42
N PHE A 125 -6.19 6.59 19.47
CA PHE A 125 -6.45 6.35 18.06
C PHE A 125 -5.14 6.37 17.26
N VAL A 126 -4.95 5.39 16.38
CA VAL A 126 -3.75 5.23 15.56
C VAL A 126 -4.16 5.06 14.11
N GLY A 127 -3.84 6.03 13.27
CA GLY A 127 -3.88 5.83 11.82
C GLY A 127 -2.62 5.08 11.39
N CYS A 128 -2.77 3.88 10.83
CA CYS A 128 -1.66 3.02 10.45
C CYS A 128 -1.74 2.65 8.98
N GLY A 129 -0.84 3.20 8.18
CA GLY A 129 -0.67 2.75 6.79
C GLY A 129 -0.11 1.33 6.74
N VAL A 130 -0.70 0.49 5.89
CA VAL A 130 -0.25 -0.88 5.63
C VAL A 130 0.11 -1.01 4.16
N SER A 131 1.32 -1.41 3.86
CA SER A 131 1.84 -1.56 2.49
C SER A 131 2.40 -2.97 2.24
N GLY A 132 2.31 -3.42 0.98
CA GLY A 132 2.78 -4.74 0.55
C GLY A 132 1.70 -5.58 -0.13
N GLY A 133 0.48 -5.05 -0.32
CA GLY A 133 -0.63 -5.78 -0.93
C GLY A 133 -1.07 -6.99 -0.10
N GLU A 134 -1.74 -7.93 -0.75
CA GLU A 134 -2.27 -9.14 -0.10
C GLU A 134 -1.16 -10.03 0.44
N GLU A 135 -0.09 -10.19 -0.32
CA GLU A 135 1.05 -11.01 0.07
C GLU A 135 1.85 -10.36 1.20
N GLY A 136 2.13 -9.06 1.11
CA GLY A 136 2.80 -8.34 2.19
C GLY A 136 2.02 -8.36 3.49
N ALA A 137 0.71 -8.23 3.46
CA ALA A 137 -0.12 -8.33 4.66
C ALA A 137 0.06 -9.67 5.39
N LEU A 138 0.29 -10.77 4.64
CA LEU A 138 0.51 -12.11 5.20
C LEU A 138 1.96 -12.33 5.62
N ASN A 139 2.92 -11.93 4.80
CA ASN A 139 4.32 -12.35 4.90
C ASN A 139 5.27 -11.27 5.44
N GLY A 140 4.78 -10.04 5.59
CA GLY A 140 5.56 -8.92 6.13
C GLY A 140 5.20 -7.61 5.43
N PRO A 141 4.30 -6.81 6.00
CA PRO A 141 3.98 -5.48 5.46
C PRO A 141 5.02 -4.45 5.90
N SER A 142 5.17 -3.37 5.12
CA SER A 142 5.69 -2.12 5.65
C SER A 142 4.56 -1.37 6.37
N LEU A 143 4.82 -0.91 7.60
CA LEU A 143 3.80 -0.34 8.47
C LEU A 143 4.15 1.09 8.87
N MET A 144 3.18 1.98 8.82
CA MET A 144 3.34 3.42 9.06
C MET A 144 2.36 3.88 10.16
N PRO A 145 2.59 3.50 11.42
CA PRO A 145 1.72 3.89 12.53
C PRO A 145 1.98 5.32 12.99
N GLY A 146 0.90 6.10 13.10
CA GLY A 146 0.86 7.37 13.80
C GLY A 146 0.38 7.21 15.24
N GLY A 147 -0.24 8.25 15.78
CA GLY A 147 -0.84 8.25 17.12
C GLY A 147 0.12 8.66 18.23
N THR A 148 -0.28 8.44 19.49
CA THR A 148 0.50 8.87 20.65
C THR A 148 1.71 7.96 20.90
N ALA A 149 2.78 8.51 21.47
CA ALA A 149 3.92 7.73 21.95
C ALA A 149 3.52 6.66 22.99
N GLU A 150 2.41 6.87 23.71
CA GLU A 150 1.88 5.91 24.67
C GLU A 150 1.25 4.70 23.97
N SER A 151 0.42 4.92 22.94
CA SER A 151 -0.13 3.83 22.13
C SER A 151 0.99 3.02 21.44
N TRP A 152 2.05 3.68 21.01
CA TRP A 152 3.22 3.03 20.42
C TRP A 152 3.93 2.05 21.37
N LYS A 153 3.98 2.35 22.67
CA LYS A 153 4.60 1.42 23.65
C LYS A 153 3.90 0.05 23.67
N THR A 154 2.60 0.03 23.49
CA THR A 154 1.81 -1.22 23.45
C THR A 154 1.81 -1.84 22.05
N LEU A 155 1.55 -1.04 21.03
CA LEU A 155 1.34 -1.51 19.65
C LEU A 155 2.67 -1.80 18.93
N GLY A 156 3.71 -1.03 19.20
CA GLY A 156 5.00 -1.08 18.50
C GLY A 156 5.63 -2.47 18.46
N PRO A 157 5.80 -3.17 19.61
CA PRO A 157 6.38 -4.51 19.62
C PRO A 157 5.59 -5.53 18.76
N ILE A 158 4.26 -5.41 18.72
CA ILE A 158 3.40 -6.27 17.91
C ILE A 158 3.64 -5.98 16.43
N LEU A 159 3.61 -4.69 16.03
CA LEU A 159 3.82 -4.31 14.64
C LEU A 159 5.24 -4.65 14.14
N GLN A 160 6.26 -4.48 15.00
CA GLN A 160 7.64 -4.86 14.68
C GLN A 160 7.81 -6.36 14.44
N SER A 161 7.02 -7.19 15.13
CA SER A 161 7.09 -8.65 14.95
C SER A 161 6.62 -9.09 13.57
N ILE A 162 5.59 -8.43 13.02
CA ILE A 162 4.92 -8.81 11.77
C ILE A 162 5.40 -8.06 10.53
N ALA A 163 6.17 -6.99 10.71
CA ALA A 163 6.66 -6.17 9.61
C ALA A 163 7.68 -6.90 8.74
N ALA A 164 7.76 -6.52 7.46
CA ALA A 164 8.88 -6.88 6.61
C ALA A 164 10.20 -6.48 7.27
N LYS A 165 11.27 -7.21 6.99
CA LYS A 165 12.61 -6.93 7.54
C LYS A 165 13.61 -6.78 6.42
N VAL A 166 14.39 -5.71 6.46
CA VAL A 166 15.52 -5.47 5.57
C VAL A 166 16.80 -5.46 6.42
N ASN A 167 17.72 -6.35 6.13
CA ASN A 167 18.94 -6.54 6.91
C ASN A 167 18.68 -6.77 8.42
N GLY A 168 17.56 -7.41 8.75
CA GLY A 168 17.14 -7.67 10.13
C GLY A 168 16.37 -6.53 10.80
N GLU A 169 16.31 -5.35 10.21
CA GLU A 169 15.56 -4.21 10.72
C GLU A 169 14.10 -4.25 10.24
N PRO A 170 13.11 -4.09 11.13
CA PRO A 170 11.71 -4.11 10.74
C PRO A 170 11.30 -2.83 10.01
N CYS A 171 10.57 -2.97 8.90
CA CYS A 171 10.02 -1.86 8.12
C CYS A 171 8.82 -1.22 8.82
N VAL A 172 9.01 -0.77 10.04
CA VAL A 172 8.03 -0.07 10.87
C VAL A 172 8.72 0.82 11.90
N THR A 173 8.23 2.03 12.03
CA THR A 173 8.60 2.95 13.12
C THR A 173 7.40 3.81 13.49
N HIS A 174 7.43 4.42 14.67
CA HIS A 174 6.44 5.46 15.02
C HIS A 174 6.66 6.68 14.15
N ILE A 175 5.69 7.01 13.31
CA ILE A 175 5.84 8.07 12.29
C ILE A 175 5.66 9.46 12.90
N GLY A 176 4.78 9.59 13.88
CA GLY A 176 4.43 10.87 14.49
C GLY A 176 3.02 10.83 15.06
N THR A 177 2.50 11.99 15.48
CA THR A 177 1.17 12.07 16.07
C THR A 177 0.04 12.03 15.04
N ASP A 178 -1.16 11.83 15.50
CA ASP A 178 -2.45 11.92 14.79
C ASP A 178 -2.44 11.33 13.36
N GLY A 179 -2.55 12.17 12.31
CA GLY A 179 -2.64 11.75 10.90
C GLY A 179 -1.31 11.40 10.23
N ALA A 180 -0.16 11.52 10.92
CA ALA A 180 1.16 11.37 10.33
C ALA A 180 1.36 10.01 9.63
N GLY A 181 0.88 8.91 10.20
CA GLY A 181 0.98 7.58 9.62
C GLY A 181 0.27 7.48 8.26
N HIS A 182 -0.96 7.93 8.16
CA HIS A 182 -1.71 7.95 6.90
C HIS A 182 -1.17 8.97 5.90
N PHE A 183 -0.59 10.08 6.37
CA PHE A 183 0.11 11.02 5.50
C PHE A 183 1.30 10.35 4.81
N VAL A 184 2.17 9.70 5.55
CA VAL A 184 3.32 8.97 4.98
C VAL A 184 2.85 7.85 4.06
N LYS A 185 1.77 7.12 4.41
CA LYS A 185 1.20 6.09 3.52
C LYS A 185 0.65 6.68 2.22
N MET A 186 0.01 7.83 2.27
CA MET A 186 -0.49 8.55 1.10
C MET A 186 0.67 8.91 0.15
N VAL A 187 1.73 9.51 0.68
CA VAL A 187 2.93 9.88 -0.10
C VAL A 187 3.66 8.66 -0.64
N HIS A 188 3.80 7.60 0.17
CA HIS A 188 4.31 6.31 -0.30
C HIS A 188 3.58 5.85 -1.57
N ASN A 189 2.26 5.89 -1.57
CA ASN A 189 1.49 5.50 -2.75
C ASN A 189 1.69 6.45 -3.94
N GLY A 190 1.88 7.74 -3.68
CA GLY A 190 2.24 8.71 -4.73
C GLY A 190 3.58 8.39 -5.38
N ILE A 191 4.61 8.10 -4.59
CA ILE A 191 5.91 7.64 -5.08
C ILE A 191 5.77 6.36 -5.90
N GLU A 192 4.99 5.40 -5.42
CA GLU A 192 4.74 4.13 -6.12
C GLU A 192 4.06 4.34 -7.47
N TYR A 193 3.13 5.31 -7.58
CA TYR A 193 2.54 5.69 -8.87
C TYR A 193 3.60 6.20 -9.85
N ALA A 194 4.49 7.07 -9.40
CA ALA A 194 5.60 7.57 -10.21
C ALA A 194 6.56 6.44 -10.61
N ASP A 195 6.89 5.55 -9.70
CA ASP A 195 7.75 4.40 -9.95
C ASP A 195 7.16 3.48 -11.04
N MET A 196 5.88 3.13 -10.92
CA MET A 196 5.21 2.32 -11.94
C MET A 196 5.12 3.04 -13.29
N GLN A 197 4.92 4.36 -13.29
CA GLN A 197 4.87 5.14 -14.53
C GLN A 197 6.23 5.10 -15.26
N VAL A 198 7.33 5.36 -14.57
CA VAL A 198 8.66 5.37 -15.22
C VAL A 198 9.11 3.97 -15.63
N ILE A 199 8.69 2.91 -14.93
CA ILE A 199 8.86 1.52 -15.38
C ILE A 199 8.10 1.29 -16.69
N GLY A 200 6.83 1.73 -16.76
CA GLY A 200 6.03 1.63 -17.97
C GLY A 200 6.61 2.40 -19.15
N GLU A 201 7.18 3.58 -18.91
CA GLU A 201 7.86 4.38 -19.93
C GLU A 201 9.15 3.71 -20.43
N ALA A 202 9.95 3.17 -19.51
CA ALA A 202 11.13 2.39 -19.88
C ALA A 202 10.76 1.17 -20.76
N TYR A 203 9.71 0.43 -20.35
CA TYR A 203 9.15 -0.66 -21.15
C TYR A 203 8.74 -0.17 -22.56
N ASP A 204 8.02 0.93 -22.65
CA ASP A 204 7.52 1.48 -23.91
C ASP A 204 8.66 1.89 -24.85
N ILE A 205 9.70 2.52 -24.33
CA ILE A 205 10.91 2.86 -25.10
C ILE A 205 11.59 1.61 -25.66
N LEU A 206 11.74 0.58 -24.86
CA LEU A 206 12.36 -0.70 -25.31
C LEU A 206 11.44 -1.43 -26.29
N ARG A 207 10.14 -1.47 -26.03
CA ARG A 207 9.14 -2.18 -26.86
C ARG A 207 8.95 -1.50 -28.22
N ARG A 208 8.59 -0.23 -28.24
CA ARG A 208 8.26 0.52 -29.46
C ARG A 208 9.46 1.21 -30.06
N GLY A 209 10.37 1.72 -29.24
CA GLY A 209 11.59 2.37 -29.70
C GLY A 209 12.58 1.40 -30.33
N LEU A 210 12.94 0.32 -29.65
CA LEU A 210 13.90 -0.69 -30.12
C LEU A 210 13.26 -1.92 -30.80
N GLY A 211 11.94 -2.06 -30.78
CA GLY A 211 11.25 -3.22 -31.33
C GLY A 211 11.49 -4.54 -30.59
N MET A 212 11.88 -4.47 -29.33
CA MET A 212 12.11 -5.65 -28.49
C MET A 212 10.78 -6.33 -28.14
N ASP A 213 10.77 -7.67 -28.03
CA ASP A 213 9.59 -8.36 -27.54
C ASP A 213 9.50 -8.36 -25.99
N ALA A 214 8.37 -8.83 -25.44
CA ALA A 214 8.15 -8.79 -24.00
C ALA A 214 9.15 -9.65 -23.22
N GLU A 215 9.53 -10.82 -23.75
CA GLU A 215 10.45 -11.76 -23.12
C GLU A 215 11.87 -11.16 -23.08
N GLU A 216 12.35 -10.59 -24.21
CA GLU A 216 13.62 -9.86 -24.26
C GLU A 216 13.68 -8.70 -23.26
N ILE A 217 12.59 -7.94 -23.11
CA ILE A 217 12.51 -6.85 -22.12
C ILE A 217 12.50 -7.43 -20.72
N GLY A 218 11.81 -8.55 -20.49
CA GLY A 218 11.84 -9.28 -19.22
C GLY A 218 13.25 -9.64 -18.78
N ASP A 219 14.09 -10.13 -19.70
CA ASP A 219 15.50 -10.42 -19.45
C ASP A 219 16.29 -9.17 -19.06
N VAL A 220 16.01 -8.03 -19.71
CA VAL A 220 16.64 -6.74 -19.37
C VAL A 220 16.26 -6.32 -17.95
N PHE A 221 14.99 -6.37 -17.57
CA PHE A 221 14.55 -6.04 -16.21
C PHE A 221 15.11 -7.01 -15.17
N ALA A 222 15.18 -8.31 -15.47
CA ALA A 222 15.81 -9.31 -14.61
C ALA A 222 17.29 -9.02 -14.37
N GLU A 223 18.02 -8.55 -15.39
CA GLU A 223 19.42 -8.14 -15.23
C GLU A 223 19.53 -6.85 -14.41
N TRP A 224 18.66 -5.86 -14.66
CA TRP A 224 18.64 -4.61 -13.89
C TRP A 224 18.32 -4.84 -12.40
N ASN A 225 17.54 -5.87 -12.08
CA ASN A 225 17.22 -6.24 -10.70
C ASN A 225 18.41 -6.82 -9.90
N LYS A 226 19.54 -7.09 -10.55
CA LYS A 226 20.77 -7.53 -9.87
C LYS A 226 21.67 -6.38 -9.42
N GLY A 227 21.32 -5.14 -9.75
CA GLY A 227 22.12 -3.94 -9.50
C GLY A 227 21.34 -2.84 -8.78
N ASP A 228 21.63 -1.59 -9.13
CA ASP A 228 21.06 -0.40 -8.47
C ASP A 228 19.54 -0.28 -8.55
N LEU A 229 18.90 -0.99 -9.49
CA LEU A 229 17.45 -1.03 -9.66
C LEU A 229 16.78 -2.18 -8.88
N ASP A 230 17.52 -2.97 -8.10
CA ASP A 230 16.98 -4.05 -7.28
C ASP A 230 15.81 -3.56 -6.43
N SER A 231 14.63 -4.07 -6.73
CA SER A 231 13.40 -3.74 -6.02
C SER A 231 12.28 -4.70 -6.37
N TYR A 232 11.29 -4.81 -5.48
CA TYR A 232 10.10 -5.62 -5.70
C TYR A 232 9.39 -5.29 -7.02
N LEU A 233 9.21 -4.00 -7.38
CA LEU A 233 8.53 -3.64 -8.62
C LEU A 233 9.33 -4.00 -9.88
N ILE A 234 10.65 -3.95 -9.85
CA ILE A 234 11.49 -4.40 -10.96
C ILE A 234 11.44 -5.93 -11.08
N GLU A 235 11.51 -6.64 -9.95
CA GLU A 235 11.40 -8.11 -9.91
C GLU A 235 10.11 -8.60 -10.55
N ILE A 236 8.95 -8.09 -10.06
CA ILE A 236 7.65 -8.51 -10.60
C ILE A 236 7.44 -8.04 -12.05
N THR A 237 8.06 -6.93 -12.47
CA THR A 237 8.01 -6.50 -13.87
C THR A 237 8.68 -7.53 -14.77
N ALA A 238 9.87 -8.02 -14.42
CA ALA A 238 10.54 -9.09 -15.17
C ALA A 238 9.68 -10.36 -15.22
N GLU A 239 9.08 -10.75 -14.09
CA GLU A 239 8.21 -11.92 -13.99
C GLU A 239 6.96 -11.80 -14.87
N ILE A 240 6.27 -10.66 -14.82
CA ILE A 240 5.08 -10.36 -15.65
C ILE A 240 5.42 -10.42 -17.14
N LEU A 241 6.58 -9.89 -17.55
CA LEU A 241 6.98 -9.85 -18.94
C LEU A 241 7.35 -11.24 -19.52
N HIS A 242 7.80 -12.16 -18.68
CA HIS A 242 8.01 -13.56 -19.05
C HIS A 242 6.72 -14.39 -19.01
N HIS A 243 5.69 -13.92 -18.30
CA HIS A 243 4.45 -14.66 -18.17
C HIS A 243 3.65 -14.68 -19.46
N LYS A 244 3.19 -15.87 -19.85
CA LYS A 244 2.31 -16.08 -21.01
C LYS A 244 0.89 -16.40 -20.55
N ASP A 245 -0.07 -15.76 -21.16
CA ASP A 245 -1.48 -16.03 -20.93
C ASP A 245 -1.82 -17.48 -21.33
N ALA A 246 -2.41 -18.22 -20.41
CA ALA A 246 -2.68 -19.65 -20.60
C ALA A 246 -3.72 -19.95 -21.71
N GLU A 247 -4.62 -19.00 -21.98
CA GLU A 247 -5.68 -19.18 -22.99
C GLU A 247 -5.20 -18.84 -24.40
N THR A 248 -4.41 -17.77 -24.54
CA THR A 248 -4.00 -17.24 -25.84
C THR A 248 -2.56 -17.60 -26.24
N GLY A 249 -1.72 -17.98 -25.27
CA GLY A 249 -0.28 -18.20 -25.46
C GLY A 249 0.52 -16.92 -25.72
N LYS A 250 -0.12 -15.75 -25.69
CA LYS A 250 0.53 -14.45 -25.89
C LYS A 250 1.22 -13.97 -24.61
N PRO A 251 2.17 -13.02 -24.70
CA PRO A 251 2.66 -12.33 -23.52
C PRO A 251 1.49 -11.77 -22.70
N PHE A 252 1.50 -12.00 -21.39
CA PHE A 252 0.39 -11.58 -20.53
C PHE A 252 0.18 -10.06 -20.57
N VAL A 253 1.24 -9.29 -20.65
CA VAL A 253 1.22 -7.83 -20.77
C VAL A 253 0.43 -7.33 -22.00
N ASP A 254 0.35 -8.14 -23.06
CA ASP A 254 -0.35 -7.78 -24.30
C ASP A 254 -1.85 -8.12 -24.28
N VAL A 255 -2.34 -8.83 -23.25
CA VAL A 255 -3.76 -9.27 -23.15
C VAL A 255 -4.49 -8.66 -21.96
N VAL A 256 -3.80 -8.08 -21.00
CA VAL A 256 -4.42 -7.40 -19.88
C VAL A 256 -5.06 -6.08 -20.33
N VAL A 257 -6.09 -5.67 -19.59
CA VAL A 257 -6.73 -4.37 -19.81
C VAL A 257 -5.71 -3.23 -19.63
N ASP A 258 -5.67 -2.32 -20.57
CA ASP A 258 -4.72 -1.21 -20.65
C ASP A 258 -5.13 0.03 -19.83
N HIS A 259 -5.71 -0.19 -18.65
CA HIS A 259 -6.02 0.90 -17.73
C HIS A 259 -5.57 0.59 -16.30
N ALA A 260 -5.19 1.62 -15.56
CA ALA A 260 -4.80 1.55 -14.15
C ALA A 260 -5.85 2.24 -13.26
N GLY A 261 -6.37 1.49 -12.27
CA GLY A 261 -7.34 2.04 -11.31
C GLY A 261 -6.70 3.00 -10.31
N MET A 262 -7.52 3.90 -9.76
CA MET A 262 -7.13 4.82 -8.69
C MET A 262 -8.03 4.64 -7.47
N LYS A 263 -7.42 4.63 -6.27
CA LYS A 263 -8.15 4.54 -4.98
C LYS A 263 -8.12 5.86 -4.18
N GLY A 264 -7.60 6.94 -4.77
CA GLY A 264 -7.57 8.28 -4.18
C GLY A 264 -6.23 8.73 -3.62
N THR A 265 -5.38 7.84 -3.12
CA THR A 265 -4.12 8.19 -2.43
C THR A 265 -3.14 8.99 -3.30
N GLY A 266 -2.96 8.63 -4.56
CA GLY A 266 -2.11 9.39 -5.49
C GLY A 266 -2.66 10.81 -5.75
N THR A 267 -3.97 10.94 -5.90
CA THR A 267 -4.63 12.24 -6.05
C THR A 267 -4.41 13.10 -4.80
N TRP A 268 -4.58 12.53 -3.61
CA TRP A 268 -4.35 13.27 -2.35
C TRP A 268 -2.91 13.72 -2.20
N THR A 269 -1.93 12.89 -2.62
CA THR A 269 -0.50 13.30 -2.65
C THR A 269 -0.31 14.57 -3.46
N VAL A 270 -0.83 14.61 -4.70
CA VAL A 270 -0.71 15.80 -5.56
C VAL A 270 -1.42 17.02 -4.97
N GLN A 271 -2.64 16.85 -4.47
CA GLN A 271 -3.40 17.93 -3.84
C GLN A 271 -2.67 18.49 -2.63
N THR A 272 -2.15 17.62 -1.77
CA THR A 272 -1.41 18.03 -0.58
C THR A 272 -0.06 18.65 -0.92
N GLY A 273 0.62 18.12 -1.95
CA GLY A 273 1.83 18.73 -2.48
C GLY A 273 1.60 20.19 -2.91
N LEU A 274 0.47 20.47 -3.57
CA LEU A 274 0.09 21.86 -3.93
C LEU A 274 -0.21 22.72 -2.69
N GLU A 275 -0.92 22.14 -1.69
CA GLU A 275 -1.23 22.85 -0.43
C GLU A 275 0.04 23.18 0.37
N CYS A 276 0.99 22.26 0.44
CA CYS A 276 2.27 22.44 1.16
C CYS A 276 3.34 23.19 0.34
N GLY A 277 3.10 23.42 -0.94
CA GLY A 277 4.08 24.01 -1.86
C GLY A 277 5.23 23.07 -2.24
N SER A 278 5.03 21.77 -2.13
CA SER A 278 6.02 20.72 -2.44
C SER A 278 6.04 20.43 -3.95
N PRO A 279 7.23 20.36 -4.59
CA PRO A 279 7.34 20.11 -6.03
C PRO A 279 7.22 18.61 -6.35
N VAL A 280 6.00 18.10 -6.48
CA VAL A 280 5.68 16.69 -6.75
C VAL A 280 5.36 16.42 -8.23
N ALA A 281 6.12 17.03 -9.15
CA ALA A 281 5.83 16.99 -10.59
C ALA A 281 5.82 15.56 -11.17
N ALA A 282 6.79 14.71 -10.81
CA ALA A 282 6.84 13.32 -11.29
C ALA A 282 5.64 12.51 -10.80
N ILE A 283 5.26 12.69 -9.54
CA ILE A 283 4.07 12.05 -8.96
C ILE A 283 2.80 12.56 -9.63
N GLY A 284 2.72 13.88 -9.87
CA GLY A 284 1.60 14.52 -10.56
C GLY A 284 1.39 13.97 -11.97
N GLU A 285 2.46 13.87 -12.75
CA GLU A 285 2.42 13.31 -14.10
C GLU A 285 1.93 11.86 -14.10
N ALA A 286 2.42 11.03 -13.18
CA ALA A 286 1.98 9.64 -13.03
C ALA A 286 0.48 9.53 -12.68
N VAL A 287 -0.04 10.44 -11.86
CA VAL A 287 -1.47 10.50 -11.53
C VAL A 287 -2.30 10.89 -12.77
N PHE A 288 -1.85 11.87 -13.55
CA PHE A 288 -2.55 12.25 -14.79
C PHE A 288 -2.47 11.16 -15.86
N ALA A 289 -1.32 10.53 -16.06
CA ALA A 289 -1.17 9.40 -16.98
C ALA A 289 -2.10 8.24 -16.62
N ARG A 290 -2.21 7.91 -15.34
CA ARG A 290 -3.12 6.89 -14.83
C ARG A 290 -4.58 7.27 -15.04
N ALA A 291 -4.95 8.53 -14.81
CA ALA A 291 -6.28 9.04 -15.09
C ALA A 291 -6.60 8.94 -16.60
N LEU A 292 -5.67 9.34 -17.47
CA LEU A 292 -5.83 9.23 -18.92
C LEU A 292 -5.99 7.76 -19.36
N SER A 293 -5.26 6.83 -18.76
CA SER A 293 -5.40 5.39 -19.06
C SER A 293 -6.83 4.87 -18.83
N SER A 294 -7.53 5.43 -17.86
CA SER A 294 -8.90 5.04 -17.52
C SER A 294 -9.98 5.61 -18.46
N HIS A 295 -9.61 6.52 -19.36
CA HIS A 295 -10.50 7.10 -20.36
C HIS A 295 -10.41 6.34 -21.70
N GLY A 296 -10.83 5.06 -21.73
CA GLY A 296 -10.75 4.19 -22.89
C GLY A 296 -11.44 4.76 -24.13
N GLU A 297 -12.69 5.25 -23.99
CA GLU A 297 -13.46 5.85 -25.09
C GLU A 297 -12.73 7.05 -25.72
N LEU A 298 -12.18 7.94 -24.90
CA LEU A 298 -11.40 9.09 -25.39
C LEU A 298 -10.19 8.67 -26.21
N ARG A 299 -9.48 7.61 -25.74
CA ARG A 299 -8.30 7.07 -26.45
C ARG A 299 -8.70 6.41 -27.76
N GLU A 300 -9.81 5.65 -27.78
CA GLU A 300 -10.35 5.01 -28.98
C GLU A 300 -10.79 6.06 -30.00
N ASP A 301 -11.46 7.12 -29.59
CA ASP A 301 -11.88 8.19 -30.48
C ASP A 301 -10.68 8.93 -31.08
N ALA A 302 -9.66 9.21 -30.28
CA ALA A 302 -8.40 9.79 -30.78
C ALA A 302 -7.72 8.90 -31.83
N GLN A 303 -7.76 7.57 -31.64
CA GLN A 303 -7.24 6.61 -32.64
C GLN A 303 -8.06 6.61 -33.93
N LYS A 304 -9.42 6.67 -33.83
CA LYS A 304 -10.31 6.74 -34.99
C LYS A 304 -10.10 8.00 -35.82
N GLU A 305 -9.82 9.12 -35.14
CA GLU A 305 -9.50 10.41 -35.79
C GLU A 305 -8.06 10.45 -36.37
N GLY A 306 -7.30 9.36 -36.23
CA GLY A 306 -5.97 9.22 -36.82
C GLY A 306 -4.87 10.05 -36.18
N LEU A 307 -5.02 10.40 -34.89
CA LEU A 307 -3.93 11.01 -34.14
C LEU A 307 -2.76 10.03 -34.05
N ALA A 308 -1.71 10.33 -34.81
CA ALA A 308 -0.51 9.50 -34.83
C ALA A 308 0.35 9.76 -33.59
N GLY A 309 0.69 8.68 -32.88
CA GLY A 309 1.75 8.70 -31.89
C GLY A 309 3.13 8.53 -32.50
N PRO A 310 4.20 8.47 -31.69
CA PRO A 310 5.53 8.14 -32.16
C PRO A 310 5.51 6.71 -32.74
N ASN A 311 5.86 6.59 -34.04
CA ASN A 311 5.77 5.35 -34.80
C ASN A 311 7.10 4.96 -35.48
N LYS A 312 8.19 5.62 -35.10
CA LYS A 312 9.54 5.31 -35.62
C LYS A 312 10.26 4.38 -34.66
N THR A 313 10.69 3.25 -35.17
CA THR A 313 11.65 2.38 -34.50
C THR A 313 13.06 2.94 -34.71
N ILE A 314 13.88 2.88 -33.67
CA ILE A 314 15.29 3.25 -33.72
C ILE A 314 16.05 2.01 -34.18
N ASP A 315 16.69 2.10 -35.33
CA ASP A 315 17.49 0.97 -35.87
C ASP A 315 18.89 0.98 -35.27
N LEU A 316 19.04 0.28 -34.15
CA LEU A 316 20.31 0.08 -33.45
C LEU A 316 20.61 -1.41 -33.31
N ALA A 317 21.88 -1.77 -33.47
CA ALA A 317 22.37 -3.15 -33.34
C ALA A 317 23.67 -3.21 -32.54
N GLY A 318 24.01 -4.41 -32.05
CA GLY A 318 25.27 -4.66 -31.35
C GLY A 318 25.52 -3.74 -30.14
N GLU A 319 26.71 -3.14 -30.11
CA GLU A 319 27.16 -2.30 -29.01
C GLU A 319 26.31 -1.03 -28.87
N ASP A 320 25.81 -0.45 -29.98
CA ASP A 320 24.94 0.75 -29.94
C ASP A 320 23.59 0.45 -29.31
N LYS A 321 23.00 -0.71 -29.60
CA LYS A 321 21.77 -1.16 -28.94
C LYS A 321 22.00 -1.36 -27.42
N ALA A 322 23.08 -2.01 -27.05
CA ALA A 322 23.44 -2.26 -25.65
C ALA A 322 23.67 -0.92 -24.88
N ALA A 323 24.35 0.04 -25.50
CA ALA A 323 24.57 1.36 -24.93
C ALA A 323 23.24 2.13 -24.72
N PHE A 324 22.32 2.05 -25.68
CA PHE A 324 21.00 2.67 -25.54
C PHE A 324 20.17 2.03 -24.43
N VAL A 325 20.18 0.70 -24.31
CA VAL A 325 19.52 0.00 -23.19
C VAL A 325 20.09 0.43 -21.84
N GLU A 326 21.41 0.62 -21.75
CA GLU A 326 22.08 1.11 -20.55
C GLU A 326 21.69 2.57 -20.24
N ASP A 327 21.50 3.41 -21.25
CA ASP A 327 21.03 4.78 -21.05
C ASP A 327 19.57 4.81 -20.55
N VAL A 328 18.70 3.91 -21.03
CA VAL A 328 17.35 3.71 -20.48
C VAL A 328 17.39 3.28 -19.00
N ARG A 329 18.31 2.36 -18.64
CA ARG A 329 18.52 1.95 -17.26
C ARG A 329 18.87 3.15 -16.35
N LYS A 330 19.83 3.95 -16.78
CA LYS A 330 20.24 5.16 -16.04
C LYS A 330 19.12 6.17 -15.91
N ALA A 331 18.36 6.39 -16.99
CA ALA A 331 17.21 7.29 -16.99
C ALA A 331 16.12 6.80 -16.01
N LEU A 332 15.83 5.49 -16.01
CA LEU A 332 14.90 4.90 -15.05
C LEU A 332 15.39 5.09 -13.61
N PHE A 333 16.65 4.79 -13.33
CA PHE A 333 17.24 5.00 -12.01
C PHE A 333 17.13 6.46 -11.55
N ALA A 334 17.52 7.41 -12.39
CA ALA A 334 17.45 8.83 -12.09
C ALA A 334 16.00 9.28 -11.82
N SER A 335 15.03 8.79 -12.61
CA SER A 335 13.61 9.10 -12.44
C SER A 335 13.06 8.58 -11.12
N LYS A 336 13.43 7.35 -10.73
CA LYS A 336 13.07 6.79 -9.42
C LYS A 336 13.64 7.64 -8.27
N VAL A 337 14.93 8.03 -8.35
CA VAL A 337 15.56 8.91 -7.33
C VAL A 337 14.79 10.22 -7.21
N VAL A 338 14.41 10.84 -8.32
CA VAL A 338 13.64 12.10 -8.33
C VAL A 338 12.27 11.91 -7.69
N ALA A 339 11.54 10.82 -8.02
CA ALA A 339 10.23 10.52 -7.44
C ALA A 339 10.31 10.35 -5.91
N TYR A 340 11.30 9.59 -5.43
CA TYR A 340 11.55 9.45 -3.99
C TYR A 340 11.91 10.78 -3.33
N ALA A 341 12.80 11.57 -3.94
CA ALA A 341 13.17 12.88 -3.41
C ALA A 341 11.96 13.81 -3.28
N GLN A 342 11.07 13.84 -4.29
CA GLN A 342 9.85 14.65 -4.26
C GLN A 342 8.92 14.21 -3.13
N GLY A 343 8.66 12.91 -2.97
CA GLY A 343 7.81 12.40 -1.92
C GLY A 343 8.41 12.61 -0.52
N LEU A 344 9.70 12.37 -0.32
CA LEU A 344 10.37 12.63 0.95
C LEU A 344 10.36 14.13 1.32
N ASN A 345 10.50 15.02 0.32
CA ASN A 345 10.35 16.45 0.54
C ASN A 345 8.91 16.80 0.97
N GLU A 346 7.89 16.21 0.34
CA GLU A 346 6.50 16.44 0.73
C GLU A 346 6.23 15.97 2.16
N ILE A 347 6.83 14.85 2.60
CA ILE A 347 6.74 14.39 4.00
C ILE A 347 7.32 15.44 4.95
N GLN A 348 8.48 16.04 4.62
CA GLN A 348 9.10 17.09 5.43
C GLN A 348 8.24 18.36 5.48
N ASP A 349 7.66 18.77 4.35
CA ASP A 349 6.81 19.95 4.27
C ASP A 349 5.49 19.72 5.02
N GLY A 350 4.91 18.53 4.88
CA GLY A 350 3.73 18.14 5.67
C GLY A 350 4.02 18.09 7.17
N ALA A 351 5.18 17.59 7.57
CA ALA A 351 5.58 17.61 8.99
C ALA A 351 5.63 19.03 9.55
N LYS A 352 6.15 19.99 8.81
CA LYS A 352 6.15 21.40 9.21
C LYS A 352 4.75 21.99 9.26
N GLU A 353 3.92 21.72 8.24
CA GLU A 353 2.56 22.28 8.13
C GLU A 353 1.65 21.77 9.23
N TYR A 354 1.73 20.48 9.58
CA TYR A 354 0.85 19.83 10.55
C TYR A 354 1.48 19.70 11.95
N GLY A 355 2.72 20.13 12.14
CA GLY A 355 3.42 20.10 13.43
C GLY A 355 3.82 18.71 13.88
N TRP A 356 4.22 17.85 12.95
CA TRP A 356 4.78 16.52 13.25
C TRP A 356 6.32 16.59 13.33
N ASP A 357 6.88 15.78 14.24
CA ASP A 357 8.35 15.66 14.41
C ASP A 357 8.96 14.62 13.45
#